data_9ed1add2e2416fb9001b635ea7919062
#
_entry.id   9ed1add2e2416fb9001b635ea7919062
#
_cell.length_a   1.000
_cell.length_b   1.000
_cell.length_c   1.000
_cell.angle_alpha   90.00
_cell.angle_beta   90.00
_cell.angle_gamma   90.00
#
_symmetry.space_group_name_H-M   'P 1'
#
loop_
_entity.id
_entity.type
_entity.pdbx_description
1 polymer ?
#
loop_
_entity_poly.entity_id
_entity_poly.type
_entity_poly.pdbx_seq_one_letter_code
_entity_poly.pdbx_strand_id
1 'polypeptide(L)'
;MNIHFHPCIWAVLAGFSLTACYKDIDLEKYRPEPTLVLNSILSPDTIVRVQVARTVFFTDHRETDTNIADAEVRMSVNGRVVETLRYDETGRMYLSDYRPLVGELISLEADSPLGHVSGQGIIPEAVSIESVRLTARI
;
A
#
# COMPACT_ATOMS: atom_id res chain seq x y z
N MET A 1 -31.18 62.11 19.68
CA MET A 1 -30.87 61.03 20.65
C MET A 1 -29.66 60.33 20.08
N ASN A 2 -28.46 60.77 20.51
CA ASN A 2 -27.18 60.23 20.01
C ASN A 2 -26.86 58.95 20.75
N ILE A 3 -27.00 57.82 20.07
CA ILE A 3 -26.59 56.51 20.60
C ILE A 3 -25.09 56.42 20.41
N HIS A 4 -24.31 56.70 21.46
CA HIS A 4 -22.88 56.39 21.48
C HIS A 4 -22.74 54.88 21.57
N PHE A 5 -22.54 54.19 20.43
CA PHE A 5 -22.16 52.79 20.40
C PHE A 5 -20.75 52.65 20.99
N HIS A 6 -20.68 52.12 22.19
CA HIS A 6 -19.41 51.93 22.89
C HIS A 6 -18.53 50.89 22.11
N PRO A 7 -17.27 51.20 21.80
CA PRO A 7 -16.36 50.29 21.09
C PRO A 7 -16.17 48.95 21.83
N CYS A 8 -16.45 48.91 23.12
CA CYS A 8 -16.39 47.69 23.94
C CYS A 8 -17.44 46.64 23.50
N ILE A 9 -18.60 47.04 22.96
CA ILE A 9 -19.63 46.10 22.51
C ILE A 9 -19.14 45.35 21.26
N TRP A 10 -18.46 46.03 20.36
CA TRP A 10 -17.87 45.40 19.16
C TRP A 10 -16.72 44.46 19.50
N ALA A 11 -15.91 44.77 20.51
CA ALA A 11 -14.85 43.91 20.97
C ALA A 11 -15.39 42.62 21.61
N VAL A 12 -16.49 42.69 22.35
CA VAL A 12 -17.14 41.51 22.94
C VAL A 12 -17.79 40.65 21.87
N LEU A 13 -18.47 41.25 20.87
CA LEU A 13 -19.06 40.49 19.75
C LEU A 13 -18.00 39.80 18.90
N ALA A 14 -16.85 40.43 18.64
CA ALA A 14 -15.73 39.83 17.91
C ALA A 14 -15.05 38.69 18.69
N GLY A 15 -15.03 38.74 20.02
CA GLY A 15 -14.49 37.68 20.87
C GLY A 15 -15.32 36.38 20.83
N PHE A 16 -16.65 36.49 20.66
CA PHE A 16 -17.53 35.32 20.58
C PHE A 16 -17.48 34.58 19.24
N SER A 17 -17.00 35.22 18.18
CA SER A 17 -16.90 34.58 16.86
C SER A 17 -15.68 33.66 16.69
N LEU A 18 -14.77 33.61 17.66
CA LEU A 18 -13.52 32.79 17.62
C LEU A 18 -13.67 31.42 18.29
N THR A 19 -14.82 31.07 18.81
CA THR A 19 -15.10 29.72 19.29
C THR A 19 -15.38 28.81 18.08
N ALA A 20 -14.34 28.47 17.33
CA ALA A 20 -14.40 27.40 16.34
C ALA A 20 -14.67 26.10 17.11
N CYS A 21 -15.84 25.50 16.93
CA CYS A 21 -16.13 24.18 17.45
C CYS A 21 -15.23 23.17 16.72
N TYR A 22 -14.14 22.80 17.35
CA TYR A 22 -13.34 21.65 16.94
C TYR A 22 -14.09 20.39 17.40
N LYS A 23 -14.56 19.63 16.44
CA LYS A 23 -15.19 18.32 16.72
C LYS A 23 -14.15 17.25 16.46
N ASP A 24 -13.68 16.63 17.51
CA ASP A 24 -12.87 15.44 17.39
C ASP A 24 -13.69 14.33 16.72
N ILE A 25 -13.16 13.82 15.61
CA ILE A 25 -13.73 12.66 14.94
C ILE A 25 -13.03 11.44 15.53
N ASP A 26 -13.79 10.60 16.20
CA ASP A 26 -13.31 9.31 16.70
C ASP A 26 -13.11 8.36 15.51
N LEU A 27 -11.87 8.27 15.03
CA LEU A 27 -11.49 7.46 13.89
C LEU A 27 -11.44 5.97 14.23
N GLU A 28 -11.28 5.61 15.50
CA GLU A 28 -11.27 4.21 15.94
C GLU A 28 -12.59 3.51 15.64
N LYS A 29 -13.67 4.24 15.61
CA LYS A 29 -14.99 3.74 15.23
C LYS A 29 -15.06 3.16 13.81
N TYR A 30 -14.12 3.56 12.95
CA TYR A 30 -14.04 3.17 11.55
C TYR A 30 -12.84 2.27 11.26
N ARG A 31 -12.23 1.70 12.31
CA ARG A 31 -11.11 0.77 12.16
C ARG A 31 -11.55 -0.48 11.42
N PRO A 32 -11.05 -0.75 10.20
CA PRO A 32 -11.30 -2.00 9.50
C PRO A 32 -10.47 -3.13 10.10
N GLU A 33 -10.90 -4.36 9.89
CA GLU A 33 -10.06 -5.52 10.18
C GLU A 33 -8.83 -5.54 9.26
N PRO A 34 -7.67 -5.98 9.77
CA PRO A 34 -6.48 -6.15 8.94
C PRO A 34 -6.74 -7.11 7.77
N THR A 35 -6.33 -6.71 6.58
CA THR A 35 -6.48 -7.49 5.35
C THR A 35 -5.13 -7.83 4.77
N LEU A 36 -4.99 -9.00 4.14
CA LEU A 36 -3.78 -9.38 3.42
C LEU A 36 -3.55 -8.50 2.20
N VAL A 37 -2.29 -8.20 1.98
CA VAL A 37 -1.79 -7.49 0.80
C VAL A 37 -0.68 -8.34 0.19
N LEU A 38 -0.80 -8.63 -1.11
CA LEU A 38 0.21 -9.30 -1.91
C LEU A 38 0.81 -8.28 -2.88
N ASN A 39 2.13 -8.13 -2.84
CA ASN A 39 2.86 -7.22 -3.72
C ASN A 39 4.00 -7.97 -4.42
N SER A 40 4.04 -7.87 -5.74
CA SER A 40 5.09 -8.47 -6.56
C SER A 40 5.31 -7.65 -7.82
N ILE A 41 6.57 -7.49 -8.21
CA ILE A 41 6.94 -6.90 -9.49
C ILE A 41 7.49 -8.04 -10.36
N LEU A 42 6.77 -8.32 -11.43
CA LEU A 42 7.10 -9.39 -12.35
C LEU A 42 7.99 -8.86 -13.50
N SER A 43 9.10 -9.53 -13.76
CA SER A 43 10.06 -9.19 -14.81
C SER A 43 10.71 -10.46 -15.35
N PRO A 44 11.05 -10.53 -16.63
CA PRO A 44 11.78 -11.67 -17.19
C PRO A 44 13.25 -11.72 -16.75
N ASP A 45 13.77 -10.62 -16.19
CA ASP A 45 15.20 -10.49 -15.87
C ASP A 45 15.58 -11.05 -14.49
N THR A 46 14.59 -11.34 -13.65
CA THR A 46 14.82 -11.77 -12.27
C THR A 46 13.86 -12.88 -11.85
N ILE A 47 14.17 -13.54 -10.75
CA ILE A 47 13.25 -14.49 -10.10
C ILE A 47 12.03 -13.76 -9.54
N VAL A 48 10.92 -14.48 -9.39
CA VAL A 48 9.71 -13.92 -8.77
C VAL A 48 9.96 -13.70 -7.28
N ARG A 49 9.60 -12.49 -6.83
CA ARG A 49 9.68 -12.08 -5.42
C ARG A 49 8.32 -11.55 -4.99
N VAL A 50 7.86 -12.02 -3.85
CA VAL A 50 6.53 -11.68 -3.35
C VAL A 50 6.63 -11.18 -1.93
N GLN A 51 6.10 -10.00 -1.67
CA GLN A 51 5.88 -9.51 -0.33
C GLN A 51 4.44 -9.78 0.06
N VAL A 52 4.24 -10.46 1.20
CA VAL A 52 2.94 -10.61 1.82
C VAL A 52 2.94 -9.77 3.09
N ALA A 53 1.97 -8.90 3.20
CA ALA A 53 1.84 -7.98 4.31
C ALA A 53 0.38 -7.89 4.77
N ARG A 54 0.15 -7.23 5.88
CA ARG A 54 -1.20 -6.85 6.34
C ARG A 54 -1.39 -5.35 6.28
N THR A 55 -2.62 -4.92 6.07
CA THR A 55 -2.97 -3.52 6.22
C THR A 55 -2.89 -3.13 7.70
N VAL A 56 -2.49 -1.87 7.94
CA VAL A 56 -2.53 -1.24 9.27
C VAL A 56 -3.40 0.00 9.21
N PHE A 57 -4.05 0.29 10.32
CA PHE A 57 -4.84 1.49 10.40
C PHE A 57 -3.89 2.71 10.50
N PHE A 58 -4.21 3.80 9.83
CA PHE A 58 -3.31 4.95 9.69
C PHE A 58 -2.96 5.66 11.02
N THR A 59 -3.73 5.40 12.10
CA THR A 59 -3.43 5.89 13.44
C THR A 59 -2.46 5.00 14.21
N ASP A 60 -2.13 3.81 13.71
CA ASP A 60 -1.23 2.86 14.35
C ASP A 60 0.24 3.21 14.10
N HIS A 61 0.67 4.37 14.57
CA HIS A 61 2.03 4.87 14.36
C HIS A 61 3.15 4.01 14.98
N ARG A 62 2.81 3.00 15.80
CA ARG A 62 3.78 2.13 16.48
C ARG A 62 4.02 0.81 15.78
N GLU A 63 3.20 0.45 14.81
CA GLU A 63 3.32 -0.82 14.13
C GLU A 63 4.21 -0.67 12.90
N THR A 64 5.49 -1.03 13.05
CA THR A 64 6.50 -0.94 11.99
C THR A 64 6.62 -2.21 11.18
N ASP A 65 6.18 -3.36 11.71
CA ASP A 65 6.26 -4.64 11.04
C ASP A 65 4.88 -5.11 10.56
N THR A 66 4.69 -5.04 9.26
CA THR A 66 3.46 -5.47 8.59
C THR A 66 3.62 -6.76 7.81
N ASN A 67 4.85 -7.29 7.70
CA ASN A 67 5.11 -8.49 6.91
C ASN A 67 4.53 -9.74 7.58
N ILE A 68 4.04 -10.64 6.75
CA ILE A 68 3.53 -11.96 7.11
C ILE A 68 4.54 -12.99 6.64
N ALA A 69 5.23 -13.62 7.58
CA ALA A 69 6.31 -14.59 7.30
C ALA A 69 5.82 -16.04 7.28
N ASP A 70 4.60 -16.30 7.77
CA ASP A 70 3.99 -17.61 7.94
C ASP A 70 2.87 -17.92 6.92
N ALA A 71 2.81 -17.15 5.83
CA ALA A 71 1.86 -17.43 4.76
C ALA A 71 2.35 -18.59 3.87
N GLU A 72 1.42 -19.37 3.36
CA GLU A 72 1.67 -20.30 2.27
C GLU A 72 1.50 -19.55 0.94
N VAL A 73 2.60 -19.30 0.22
CA VAL A 73 2.58 -18.57 -1.05
C VAL A 73 2.81 -19.54 -2.19
N ARG A 74 1.82 -19.69 -3.06
CA ARG A 74 1.87 -20.57 -4.24
C ARG A 74 1.97 -19.76 -5.51
N MET A 75 2.77 -20.25 -6.45
CA MET A 75 2.90 -19.69 -7.78
C MET A 75 2.45 -20.67 -8.85
N SER A 76 1.70 -20.17 -9.80
CA SER A 76 1.31 -20.90 -11.01
C SER A 76 1.80 -20.16 -12.25
N VAL A 77 2.19 -20.94 -13.25
CA VAL A 77 2.59 -20.45 -14.58
C VAL A 77 1.63 -21.05 -15.60
N ASN A 78 0.98 -20.19 -16.36
CA ASN A 78 -0.03 -20.58 -17.38
C ASN A 78 -1.09 -21.54 -16.82
N GLY A 79 -1.54 -21.29 -15.57
CA GLY A 79 -2.57 -22.06 -14.89
C GLY A 79 -2.11 -23.37 -14.25
N ARG A 80 -0.82 -23.67 -14.24
CA ARG A 80 -0.26 -24.84 -13.55
C ARG A 80 0.55 -24.40 -12.34
N VAL A 81 0.26 -24.97 -11.16
CA VAL A 81 1.07 -24.76 -9.96
C VAL A 81 2.49 -25.28 -10.22
N VAL A 82 3.45 -24.42 -10.04
CA VAL A 82 4.88 -24.71 -10.30
C VAL A 82 5.63 -24.84 -8.99
N GLU A 83 5.32 -23.99 -8.00
CA GLU A 83 6.14 -23.86 -6.81
C GLU A 83 5.35 -23.27 -5.63
N THR A 84 5.73 -23.69 -4.40
CA THR A 84 5.43 -22.97 -3.17
C THR A 84 6.69 -22.19 -2.78
N LEU A 85 6.56 -20.87 -2.67
CA LEU A 85 7.68 -19.97 -2.43
C LEU A 85 8.21 -20.09 -1.00
N ARG A 86 9.53 -19.89 -0.84
CA ARG A 86 10.18 -19.89 0.47
C ARG A 86 10.35 -18.47 1.00
N TYR A 87 10.05 -18.29 2.27
CA TYR A 87 10.28 -17.01 2.94
C TYR A 87 11.79 -16.81 3.19
N ASP A 88 12.29 -15.65 2.78
CA ASP A 88 13.64 -15.16 3.08
C ASP A 88 13.58 -14.10 4.18
N GLU A 89 14.10 -14.41 5.35
CA GLU A 89 14.10 -13.52 6.51
C GLU A 89 14.93 -12.25 6.28
N THR A 90 16.01 -12.35 5.49
CA THR A 90 16.89 -11.22 5.22
C THR A 90 16.21 -10.18 4.34
N GLY A 91 15.59 -10.62 3.25
CA GLY A 91 14.85 -9.77 2.33
C GLY A 91 13.43 -9.51 2.77
N ARG A 92 12.91 -10.27 3.75
CA ARG A 92 11.53 -10.20 4.25
C ARG A 92 10.51 -10.39 3.12
N MET A 93 10.79 -11.34 2.24
CA MET A 93 10.02 -11.65 1.04
C MET A 93 9.96 -13.16 0.82
N TYR A 94 8.96 -13.59 0.07
CA TYR A 94 8.89 -14.93 -0.48
C TYR A 94 9.62 -14.97 -1.80
N LEU A 95 10.51 -15.93 -1.98
CA LEU A 95 11.36 -16.10 -3.16
C LEU A 95 10.99 -17.36 -3.90
N SER A 96 10.90 -17.25 -5.21
CA SER A 96 10.82 -18.36 -6.15
C SER A 96 12.21 -18.67 -6.69
N ASP A 97 12.44 -19.91 -7.10
CA ASP A 97 13.59 -20.26 -7.92
C ASP A 97 13.30 -20.10 -9.42
N TYR A 98 12.03 -19.81 -9.78
CA TYR A 98 11.58 -19.66 -11.15
C TYR A 98 11.88 -18.26 -11.72
N ARG A 99 12.38 -18.22 -12.95
CA ARG A 99 12.57 -17.00 -13.73
C ARG A 99 11.55 -16.98 -14.86
N PRO A 100 10.59 -16.07 -14.82
CA PRO A 100 9.52 -16.01 -15.82
C PRO A 100 10.02 -15.68 -17.22
N LEU A 101 9.32 -16.19 -18.23
CA LEU A 101 9.54 -15.84 -19.62
C LEU A 101 8.52 -14.81 -20.09
N VAL A 102 8.91 -14.01 -21.07
CA VAL A 102 8.01 -13.05 -21.72
C VAL A 102 6.76 -13.76 -22.25
N GLY A 103 5.59 -13.18 -21.96
CA GLY A 103 4.29 -13.70 -22.38
C GLY A 103 3.68 -14.74 -21.44
N GLU A 104 4.39 -15.21 -20.41
CA GLU A 104 3.82 -16.11 -19.43
C GLU A 104 2.83 -15.40 -18.50
N LEU A 105 1.75 -16.08 -18.18
CA LEU A 105 0.79 -15.69 -17.15
C LEU A 105 1.26 -16.25 -15.81
N ILE A 106 1.68 -15.37 -14.92
CA ILE A 106 2.03 -15.72 -13.55
C ILE A 106 0.85 -15.43 -12.65
N SER A 107 0.43 -16.41 -11.88
CA SER A 107 -0.57 -16.27 -10.83
C SER A 107 0.07 -16.55 -9.48
N LEU A 108 -0.21 -15.69 -8.51
CA LEU A 108 0.29 -15.76 -7.14
C LEU A 108 -0.90 -15.84 -6.20
N GLU A 109 -0.83 -16.75 -5.25
CA GLU A 109 -1.83 -16.95 -4.21
C GLU A 109 -1.14 -17.00 -2.86
N ALA A 110 -1.68 -16.34 -1.87
CA ALA A 110 -1.18 -16.40 -0.50
C ALA A 110 -2.31 -16.69 0.48
N ASP A 111 -2.11 -17.71 1.29
CA ASP A 111 -2.99 -18.14 2.37
C ASP A 111 -2.32 -17.91 3.72
N SER A 112 -3.02 -17.30 4.66
CA SER A 112 -2.56 -17.10 6.04
C SER A 112 -3.74 -17.13 7.00
N PRO A 113 -3.52 -17.10 8.32
CA PRO A 113 -4.61 -16.98 9.30
C PRO A 113 -5.50 -15.73 9.12
N LEU A 114 -5.00 -14.68 8.43
CA LEU A 114 -5.76 -13.47 8.12
C LEU A 114 -6.67 -13.61 6.89
N GLY A 115 -6.57 -14.72 6.15
CA GLY A 115 -7.38 -14.99 4.97
C GLY A 115 -6.56 -15.33 3.73
N HIS A 116 -7.17 -15.16 2.57
CA HIS A 116 -6.62 -15.47 1.24
C HIS A 116 -6.52 -14.22 0.39
N VAL A 117 -5.44 -14.13 -0.40
CA VAL A 117 -5.27 -13.10 -1.43
C VAL A 117 -4.64 -13.71 -2.67
N SER A 118 -5.05 -13.26 -3.84
CA SER A 118 -4.49 -13.70 -5.11
C SER A 118 -4.33 -12.55 -6.09
N GLY A 119 -3.40 -12.73 -7.02
CA GLY A 119 -3.15 -11.78 -8.11
C GLY A 119 -2.50 -12.48 -9.29
N GLN A 120 -2.63 -11.90 -10.47
CA GLN A 120 -2.00 -12.43 -11.67
C GLN A 120 -1.53 -11.33 -12.60
N GLY A 121 -0.54 -11.63 -13.41
CA GLY A 121 -0.01 -10.72 -14.42
C GLY A 121 0.70 -11.45 -15.54
N ILE A 122 0.70 -10.88 -16.73
CA ILE A 122 1.46 -11.38 -17.87
C ILE A 122 2.81 -10.70 -17.88
N ILE A 123 3.89 -11.47 -18.09
CA ILE A 123 5.25 -10.96 -18.19
C ILE A 123 5.37 -10.09 -19.46
N PRO A 124 5.67 -8.80 -19.34
CA PRO A 124 5.77 -7.91 -20.48
C PRO A 124 7.05 -8.14 -21.27
N GLU A 125 7.05 -7.70 -22.53
CA GLU A 125 8.29 -7.58 -23.30
C GLU A 125 9.21 -6.51 -22.69
N ALA A 126 10.51 -6.71 -22.87
CA ALA A 126 11.49 -5.72 -22.43
C ALA A 126 11.35 -4.43 -23.25
N VAL A 127 11.25 -3.29 -22.55
CA VAL A 127 11.21 -1.98 -23.18
C VAL A 127 12.63 -1.42 -23.27
N SER A 128 13.08 -1.10 -24.49
CA SER A 128 14.37 -0.40 -24.70
C SER A 128 14.15 1.09 -24.85
N ILE A 129 14.99 1.90 -24.21
CA ILE A 129 15.02 3.35 -24.40
C ILE A 129 15.97 3.66 -25.56
N GLU A 130 15.42 4.02 -26.72
CA GLU A 130 16.22 4.34 -27.92
C GLU A 130 16.92 5.69 -27.82
N SER A 131 16.29 6.70 -27.21
CA SER A 131 16.89 8.02 -27.04
C SER A 131 16.28 8.82 -25.89
N VAL A 132 17.10 9.66 -25.25
CA VAL A 132 16.66 10.63 -24.23
C VAL A 132 17.08 12.02 -24.70
N ARG A 133 16.13 12.96 -24.88
CA ARG A 133 16.40 14.36 -25.20
C ARG A 133 16.16 15.22 -23.96
N LEU A 134 17.22 15.86 -23.47
CA LEU A 134 17.12 16.84 -22.40
C LEU A 134 16.90 18.23 -23.00
N THR A 135 15.82 18.91 -22.61
CA THR A 135 15.56 20.30 -22.97
C THR A 135 15.65 21.16 -21.72
N ALA A 136 16.71 21.97 -21.61
CA ALA A 136 16.80 22.97 -20.56
C ALA A 136 16.00 24.21 -21.01
N ARG A 137 15.05 24.66 -20.23
CA ARG A 137 14.42 25.99 -20.38
C ARG A 137 15.19 26.93 -19.46
N ILE A 138 15.88 27.91 -20.06
CA ILE A 138 16.52 29.03 -19.36
C ILE A 138 15.49 30.13 -19.16
#